data_b5c6cba5ac680f92c8a5dd3bc63872b5
#
_entry.id   b5c6cba5ac680f92c8a5dd3bc63872b5
#
_cell.length_a   1.000
_cell.length_b   1.000
_cell.length_c   1.000
_cell.angle_alpha   90.00
_cell.angle_beta   90.00
_cell.angle_gamma   90.00
#
_symmetry.space_group_name_H-M   'P 1'
#
loop_
_entity.id
_entity.type
_entity.pdbx_description
1 polymer ?
#
loop_
_entity_poly.entity_id
_entity_poly.type
_entity_poly.pdbx_seq_one_letter_code
_entity_poly.pdbx_strand_id
1 'polypeptide(L)'
;PRKLRPNFEWHGLGILESEDIVELWVQEEKDEAESPGVNRSHALISGGTMALYLDELIELEDVPSGRFPDPEPRRVHRLAQRHDRPVYFIEPSFDDEEWEEHMLKEAKEVSRWRKLLGLISLGGKWRKRVKKNVFEAKKPPKGISANFASASVLAATWWDLSEWLIGEQVSKSRNDRFAARLRGALAHLRKTHNNDARLLVPLVTPWR
;
A
#
# COMPACT_ATOMS: atom_id res chain seq x y z
N PRO A 1 11.83 7.99 -7.66
CA PRO A 1 12.68 8.89 -8.40
C PRO A 1 12.69 10.28 -7.78
N ARG A 2 13.83 11.00 -7.87
CA ARG A 2 13.99 12.34 -7.30
C ARG A 2 12.91 13.35 -7.72
N LYS A 3 12.31 13.16 -8.89
CA LYS A 3 11.24 14.02 -9.45
C LYS A 3 9.88 13.89 -8.75
N LEU A 4 9.65 12.85 -7.96
CA LEU A 4 8.40 12.65 -7.21
C LEU A 4 8.55 13.05 -5.73
N ARG A 5 9.70 13.58 -5.33
CA ARG A 5 9.90 14.09 -3.97
C ARG A 5 9.08 15.37 -3.78
N PRO A 6 8.42 15.54 -2.63
CA PRO A 6 7.76 16.80 -2.33
C PRO A 6 8.79 17.95 -2.34
N ASN A 7 8.45 19.04 -3.01
CA ASN A 7 9.27 20.25 -3.08
C ASN A 7 9.08 21.18 -1.87
N PHE A 8 8.41 20.71 -0.84
CA PHE A 8 8.11 21.48 0.36
C PHE A 8 8.56 20.72 1.60
N GLU A 9 8.83 21.46 2.64
CA GLU A 9 9.10 20.89 3.96
C GLU A 9 7.87 20.16 4.50
N TRP A 10 8.09 19.02 5.15
CA TRP A 10 7.07 18.24 5.86
C TRP A 10 7.52 18.02 7.30
N HIS A 11 6.55 17.95 8.22
CA HIS A 11 6.81 17.95 9.65
C HIS A 11 6.54 16.59 10.31
N GLY A 12 5.81 15.71 9.64
CA GLY A 12 5.54 14.35 10.07
C GLY A 12 5.18 13.44 8.91
N LEU A 13 5.23 12.14 9.14
CA LEU A 13 4.93 11.09 8.17
C LEU A 13 3.70 10.31 8.65
N GLY A 14 2.71 10.16 7.76
CA GLY A 14 1.61 9.21 7.93
C GLY A 14 1.83 7.99 7.06
N ILE A 15 1.86 6.80 7.65
CA ILE A 15 1.99 5.52 6.93
C ILE A 15 0.66 4.77 7.07
N LEU A 16 0.12 4.26 5.96
CA LEU A 16 -1.13 3.48 5.94
C LEU A 16 -0.89 2.01 6.32
N GLU A 17 -0.16 1.81 7.39
CA GLU A 17 0.17 0.53 7.98
C GLU A 17 -0.06 0.64 9.49
N SER A 18 -0.13 -0.50 10.17
CA SER A 18 -0.11 -0.54 11.64
C SER A 18 1.32 -0.43 12.17
N GLU A 19 1.45 -0.09 13.46
CA GLU A 19 2.75 -0.04 14.12
C GLU A 19 3.43 -1.42 14.16
N ASP A 20 2.64 -2.47 14.23
CA ASP A 20 3.07 -3.88 14.27
C ASP A 20 3.91 -4.29 13.04
N ILE A 21 3.73 -3.57 11.91
CA ILE A 21 4.51 -3.83 10.68
C ILE A 21 6.01 -3.63 10.86
N VAL A 22 6.43 -2.84 11.85
CA VAL A 22 7.86 -2.55 12.08
C VAL A 22 8.61 -3.82 12.48
N GLU A 23 8.01 -4.65 13.33
CA GLU A 23 8.58 -5.94 13.73
C GLU A 23 8.66 -6.90 12.55
N LEU A 24 7.61 -6.94 11.73
CA LEU A 24 7.59 -7.74 10.50
C LEU A 24 8.72 -7.33 9.55
N TRP A 25 8.96 -6.03 9.34
CA TRP A 25 10.08 -5.58 8.50
C TRP A 25 11.44 -6.01 9.03
N VAL A 26 11.61 -6.07 10.35
CA VAL A 26 12.86 -6.57 10.96
C VAL A 26 13.01 -8.07 10.73
N GLN A 27 11.92 -8.83 10.85
CA GLN A 27 11.95 -10.26 10.60
C GLN A 27 12.23 -10.57 9.12
N GLU A 28 11.54 -9.89 8.19
CA GLU A 28 11.78 -10.04 6.75
C GLU A 28 13.24 -9.77 6.36
N GLU A 29 13.90 -8.81 7.04
CA GLU A 29 15.31 -8.53 6.79
C GLU A 29 16.23 -9.68 7.23
N LYS A 30 15.92 -10.31 8.35
CA LYS A 30 16.66 -11.49 8.83
C LYS A 30 16.47 -12.68 7.88
N ASP A 31 15.21 -12.96 7.53
CA ASP A 31 14.85 -14.07 6.67
C ASP A 31 15.52 -13.93 5.29
N GLU A 32 15.54 -12.71 4.73
CA GLU A 32 16.19 -12.43 3.45
C GLU A 32 17.72 -12.54 3.53
N ALA A 33 18.32 -12.20 4.68
CA ALA A 33 19.75 -12.37 4.91
C ALA A 33 20.15 -13.85 5.01
N GLU A 34 19.29 -14.68 5.60
CA GLU A 34 19.49 -16.13 5.72
C GLU A 34 19.19 -16.87 4.42
N SER A 35 18.15 -16.47 3.71
CA SER A 35 17.65 -17.10 2.49
C SER A 35 17.25 -16.07 1.44
N PRO A 36 18.17 -15.56 0.61
CA PRO A 36 17.88 -14.54 -0.38
C PRO A 36 16.73 -14.92 -1.33
N GLY A 37 15.70 -14.05 -1.43
CA GLY A 37 14.51 -14.26 -2.24
C GLY A 37 13.36 -14.97 -1.52
N VAL A 38 13.51 -15.35 -0.25
CA VAL A 38 12.48 -16.08 0.50
C VAL A 38 11.19 -15.26 0.64
N ASN A 39 11.29 -14.00 0.98
CA ASN A 39 10.11 -13.14 1.16
C ASN A 39 9.32 -12.96 -0.13
N ARG A 40 10.04 -12.79 -1.26
CA ARG A 40 9.42 -12.74 -2.58
C ARG A 40 8.71 -14.05 -2.92
N SER A 41 9.35 -15.17 -2.65
CA SER A 41 8.78 -16.49 -2.88
C SER A 41 7.51 -16.71 -2.06
N HIS A 42 7.52 -16.33 -0.78
CA HIS A 42 6.34 -16.38 0.08
C HIS A 42 5.18 -15.53 -0.46
N ALA A 43 5.46 -14.30 -0.89
CA ALA A 43 4.44 -13.41 -1.45
C ALA A 43 3.83 -13.96 -2.75
N LEU A 44 4.61 -14.63 -3.60
CA LEU A 44 4.10 -15.29 -4.82
C LEU A 44 3.28 -16.55 -4.51
N ILE A 45 3.75 -17.37 -3.57
CA ILE A 45 3.09 -18.62 -3.18
C ILE A 45 1.76 -18.34 -2.45
N SER A 46 1.66 -17.27 -1.67
CA SER A 46 0.43 -16.90 -0.98
C SER A 46 -0.73 -16.60 -1.94
N GLY A 47 -0.44 -16.35 -3.21
CA GLY A 47 -1.44 -16.24 -4.26
C GLY A 47 -2.27 -14.96 -4.21
N GLY A 48 -3.49 -15.03 -4.77
CA GLY A 48 -4.43 -13.92 -4.74
C GLY A 48 -4.05 -12.75 -5.66
N THR A 49 -4.57 -11.57 -5.35
CA THR A 49 -4.35 -10.35 -6.15
C THR A 49 -2.92 -9.84 -6.03
N MET A 50 -2.29 -10.03 -4.88
CA MET A 50 -0.91 -9.60 -4.64
C MET A 50 0.08 -10.40 -5.49
N ALA A 51 -0.09 -11.71 -5.58
CA ALA A 51 0.76 -12.55 -6.41
C ALA A 51 0.69 -12.15 -7.89
N LEU A 52 -0.52 -11.90 -8.42
CA LEU A 52 -0.70 -11.41 -9.80
C LEU A 52 -0.02 -10.05 -10.02
N TYR A 53 -0.12 -9.16 -9.05
CA TYR A 53 0.53 -7.85 -9.11
C TYR A 53 2.06 -7.97 -9.12
N LEU A 54 2.61 -8.78 -8.23
CA LEU A 54 4.06 -8.98 -8.11
C LEU A 54 4.64 -9.69 -9.34
N ASP A 55 3.94 -10.69 -9.87
CA ASP A 55 4.35 -11.45 -11.04
C ASP A 55 4.56 -10.53 -12.24
N GLU A 56 3.58 -9.66 -12.54
CA GLU A 56 3.71 -8.70 -13.63
C GLU A 56 4.67 -7.54 -13.31
N LEU A 57 4.80 -7.14 -12.02
CA LEU A 57 5.74 -6.09 -11.63
C LEU A 57 7.20 -6.51 -11.84
N ILE A 58 7.50 -7.79 -11.66
CA ILE A 58 8.83 -8.38 -11.83
C ILE A 58 9.30 -8.27 -13.28
N GLU A 59 8.39 -8.34 -14.25
CA GLU A 59 8.71 -8.23 -15.67
C GLU A 59 9.13 -6.80 -16.08
N LEU A 60 8.97 -5.81 -15.20
CA LEU A 60 9.34 -4.42 -15.48
C LEU A 60 10.80 -4.15 -15.10
N GLU A 61 11.69 -4.15 -16.08
CA GLU A 61 13.15 -4.04 -15.89
C GLU A 61 13.60 -2.83 -15.06
N ASP A 62 12.99 -1.66 -15.28
CA ASP A 62 13.36 -0.40 -14.60
C ASP A 62 12.70 -0.20 -13.23
N VAL A 63 11.80 -1.08 -12.84
CA VAL A 63 11.07 -1.01 -11.59
C VAL A 63 11.61 -2.09 -10.68
N PRO A 64 12.33 -1.73 -9.60
CA PRO A 64 12.74 -2.71 -8.63
C PRO A 64 11.49 -3.33 -8.02
N SER A 65 11.12 -4.49 -8.56
CA SER A 65 9.98 -5.27 -8.10
C SER A 65 10.14 -5.57 -6.63
N GLY A 66 9.10 -5.24 -5.85
CA GLY A 66 9.00 -5.56 -4.44
C GLY A 66 10.35 -5.81 -3.79
N ARG A 67 11.07 -4.74 -3.46
CA ARG A 67 12.37 -4.88 -2.81
C ARG A 67 12.13 -5.42 -1.41
N PHE A 68 12.06 -6.73 -1.32
CA PHE A 68 12.21 -7.39 -0.04
C PHE A 68 13.71 -7.45 0.29
N PRO A 69 14.11 -7.06 1.49
CA PRO A 69 13.31 -6.63 2.63
C PRO A 69 13.08 -5.11 2.74
N ASP A 70 13.09 -4.36 1.68
CA ASP A 70 13.01 -2.89 1.74
C ASP A 70 11.79 -2.32 0.97
N PRO A 71 10.55 -2.65 1.39
CA PRO A 71 9.35 -2.08 0.80
C PRO A 71 9.30 -0.56 0.98
N GLU A 72 8.55 0.12 0.11
CA GLU A 72 8.51 1.59 0.11
C GLU A 72 8.07 2.21 1.46
N PRO A 73 7.06 1.68 2.18
CA PRO A 73 6.70 2.20 3.50
C PRO A 73 7.86 2.17 4.48
N ARG A 74 8.64 1.09 4.52
CA ARG A 74 9.82 0.96 5.37
C ARG A 74 10.89 2.02 5.03
N ARG A 75 11.11 2.28 3.73
CA ARG A 75 12.11 3.27 3.30
C ARG A 75 11.73 4.69 3.71
N VAL A 76 10.44 5.05 3.58
CA VAL A 76 9.98 6.39 4.04
C VAL A 76 9.96 6.48 5.55
N HIS A 77 9.68 5.39 6.27
CA HIS A 77 9.81 5.31 7.73
C HIS A 77 11.25 5.62 8.17
N ARG A 78 12.24 4.93 7.61
CA ARG A 78 13.67 5.20 7.88
C ARG A 78 14.07 6.65 7.53
N LEU A 79 13.49 7.22 6.48
CA LEU A 79 13.72 8.60 6.11
C LEU A 79 13.18 9.55 7.18
N ALA A 80 11.98 9.32 7.70
CA ALA A 80 11.40 10.11 8.79
C ALA A 80 12.27 10.06 10.04
N GLN A 81 12.73 8.87 10.44
CA GLN A 81 13.64 8.69 11.57
C GLN A 81 14.95 9.46 11.40
N ARG A 82 15.57 9.43 10.21
CA ARG A 82 16.81 10.18 9.93
C ARG A 82 16.67 11.69 10.01
N HIS A 83 15.46 12.19 9.90
CA HIS A 83 15.15 13.62 9.97
C HIS A 83 14.43 14.03 11.25
N ASP A 84 14.41 13.13 12.26
CA ASP A 84 13.70 13.33 13.54
C ASP A 84 12.24 13.79 13.34
N ARG A 85 11.57 13.21 12.34
CA ARG A 85 10.16 13.52 12.06
C ARG A 85 9.26 12.47 12.70
N PRO A 86 8.20 12.87 13.41
CA PRO A 86 7.25 11.93 13.99
C PRO A 86 6.57 11.09 12.91
N VAL A 87 6.39 9.81 13.21
CA VAL A 87 5.67 8.86 12.36
C VAL A 87 4.33 8.55 13.00
N TYR A 88 3.27 8.57 12.20
CA TYR A 88 1.91 8.21 12.56
C TYR A 88 1.49 7.00 11.76
N PHE A 89 1.27 5.90 12.44
CA PHE A 89 0.70 4.70 11.86
C PHE A 89 -0.81 4.87 11.78
N ILE A 90 -1.35 4.81 10.57
CA ILE A 90 -2.75 5.17 10.30
C ILE A 90 -3.67 3.97 10.43
N GLU A 91 -3.21 2.78 10.08
CA GLU A 91 -3.90 1.56 10.43
C GLU A 91 -3.81 1.32 11.95
N PRO A 92 -4.90 0.97 12.62
CA PRO A 92 -4.85 0.60 14.04
C PRO A 92 -3.99 -0.63 14.29
N SER A 93 -3.47 -0.77 15.50
CA SER A 93 -2.79 -1.99 15.96
C SER A 93 -3.76 -3.18 16.00
N PHE A 94 -3.23 -4.39 15.97
CA PHE A 94 -4.01 -5.63 16.16
C PHE A 94 -4.68 -5.73 17.53
N ASP A 95 -4.21 -4.98 18.52
CA ASP A 95 -4.82 -4.90 19.86
C ASP A 95 -6.06 -3.97 19.92
N ASP A 96 -6.41 -3.27 18.84
CA ASP A 96 -7.60 -2.42 18.78
C ASP A 96 -8.84 -3.26 18.51
N GLU A 97 -9.69 -3.47 19.53
CA GLU A 97 -10.88 -4.31 19.45
C GLU A 97 -11.84 -3.93 18.31
N GLU A 98 -12.03 -2.62 18.07
CA GLU A 98 -12.89 -2.17 16.96
C GLU A 98 -12.26 -2.45 15.60
N TRP A 99 -10.92 -2.47 15.53
CA TRP A 99 -10.21 -2.84 14.31
C TRP A 99 -10.25 -4.35 14.09
N GLU A 100 -10.13 -5.15 15.13
CA GLU A 100 -10.34 -6.61 15.06
C GLU A 100 -11.73 -6.95 14.51
N GLU A 101 -12.78 -6.31 15.03
CA GLU A 101 -14.14 -6.48 14.49
C GLU A 101 -14.23 -6.08 13.01
N HIS A 102 -13.53 -5.02 12.60
CA HIS A 102 -13.49 -4.61 11.22
C HIS A 102 -12.82 -5.66 10.35
N MET A 103 -11.66 -6.19 10.76
CA MET A 103 -10.93 -7.23 10.05
C MET A 103 -11.74 -8.53 9.93
N LEU A 104 -12.50 -8.89 10.98
CA LEU A 104 -13.43 -10.03 10.94
C LEU A 104 -14.55 -9.80 9.92
N LYS A 105 -15.09 -8.60 9.81
CA LYS A 105 -16.08 -8.25 8.77
C LYS A 105 -15.48 -8.36 7.37
N GLU A 106 -14.25 -7.88 7.18
CA GLU A 106 -13.51 -7.97 5.93
C GLU A 106 -13.27 -9.44 5.53
N ALA A 107 -12.76 -10.26 6.46
CA ALA A 107 -12.55 -11.68 6.26
C ALA A 107 -13.86 -12.41 5.89
N LYS A 108 -14.96 -12.07 6.55
CA LYS A 108 -16.30 -12.62 6.25
C LYS A 108 -16.78 -12.24 4.85
N GLU A 109 -16.54 -10.99 4.42
CA GLU A 109 -16.90 -10.56 3.07
C GLU A 109 -16.10 -11.31 1.99
N VAL A 110 -14.80 -11.43 2.18
CA VAL A 110 -13.90 -12.14 1.24
C VAL A 110 -14.25 -13.63 1.17
N SER A 111 -14.65 -14.23 2.30
CA SER A 111 -15.01 -15.65 2.42
C SER A 111 -16.39 -15.99 1.86
N ARG A 112 -17.17 -15.02 1.38
CA ARG A 112 -18.48 -15.32 0.76
C ARG A 112 -18.31 -16.22 -0.45
N TRP A 113 -19.12 -17.28 -0.55
CA TRP A 113 -19.02 -18.30 -1.61
C TRP A 113 -18.97 -17.71 -3.03
N ARG A 114 -19.73 -16.65 -3.31
CA ARG A 114 -19.71 -15.94 -4.61
C ARG A 114 -18.37 -15.27 -4.90
N LYS A 115 -17.69 -14.77 -3.87
CA LYS A 115 -16.34 -14.18 -3.97
C LYS A 115 -15.31 -15.28 -4.20
N LEU A 116 -15.42 -16.38 -3.45
CA LEU A 116 -14.55 -17.56 -3.62
C LEU A 116 -14.67 -18.16 -5.02
N LEU A 117 -15.87 -18.33 -5.55
CA LEU A 117 -16.07 -18.73 -6.95
C LEU A 117 -15.48 -17.69 -7.92
N GLY A 118 -15.54 -16.41 -7.56
CA GLY A 118 -14.92 -15.34 -8.33
C GLY A 118 -13.40 -15.42 -8.40
N LEU A 119 -12.74 -16.04 -7.41
CA LEU A 119 -11.28 -16.25 -7.42
C LEU A 119 -10.85 -17.26 -8.47
N ILE A 120 -11.67 -18.23 -8.85
CA ILE A 120 -11.36 -19.18 -9.94
C ILE A 120 -11.11 -18.43 -11.26
N SER A 121 -11.78 -17.31 -11.47
CA SER A 121 -11.63 -16.47 -12.69
C SER A 121 -10.73 -15.24 -12.46
N LEU A 122 -9.96 -15.22 -11.35
CA LEU A 122 -9.20 -14.04 -10.94
C LEU A 122 -8.21 -13.58 -12.02
N GLY A 123 -7.47 -14.47 -12.64
CA GLY A 123 -6.53 -14.14 -13.72
C GLY A 123 -7.20 -13.53 -14.95
N GLY A 124 -8.42 -13.97 -15.27
CA GLY A 124 -9.22 -13.36 -16.35
C GLY A 124 -9.71 -11.95 -15.98
N LYS A 125 -10.17 -11.77 -14.75
CA LYS A 125 -10.58 -10.46 -14.23
C LYS A 125 -9.40 -9.49 -14.14
N TRP A 126 -8.24 -9.97 -13.71
CA TRP A 126 -7.00 -9.22 -13.70
C TRP A 126 -6.68 -8.67 -15.09
N ARG A 127 -6.50 -9.54 -16.08
CA ARG A 127 -6.19 -9.15 -17.47
C ARG A 127 -7.19 -8.15 -18.05
N LYS A 128 -8.49 -8.33 -17.79
CA LYS A 128 -9.53 -7.40 -18.23
C LYS A 128 -9.38 -6.02 -17.61
N ARG A 129 -9.06 -5.95 -16.29
CA ARG A 129 -8.86 -4.68 -15.59
C ARG A 129 -7.56 -4.00 -15.96
N VAL A 130 -6.46 -4.75 -16.13
CA VAL A 130 -5.20 -4.19 -16.66
C VAL A 130 -5.46 -3.50 -18.00
N LYS A 131 -6.12 -4.17 -18.94
CA LYS A 131 -6.48 -3.57 -20.26
C LYS A 131 -7.30 -2.30 -20.11
N LYS A 132 -8.29 -2.28 -19.22
CA LYS A 132 -9.11 -1.10 -18.93
C LYS A 132 -8.24 0.05 -18.37
N ASN A 133 -7.45 -0.23 -17.35
CA ASN A 133 -6.65 0.77 -16.69
C ASN A 133 -5.53 1.32 -17.57
N VAL A 134 -4.95 0.50 -18.45
CA VAL A 134 -4.01 0.98 -19.50
C VAL A 134 -4.70 1.96 -20.45
N PHE A 135 -5.92 1.66 -20.88
CA PHE A 135 -6.68 2.54 -21.77
C PHE A 135 -7.05 3.87 -21.09
N GLU A 136 -7.40 3.83 -19.82
CA GLU A 136 -7.75 5.01 -19.02
C GLU A 136 -6.52 5.78 -18.49
N ALA A 137 -5.33 5.18 -18.56
CA ALA A 137 -4.10 5.77 -18.04
C ALA A 137 -3.75 7.06 -18.79
N LYS A 138 -3.50 8.11 -18.03
CA LYS A 138 -2.96 9.36 -18.58
C LYS A 138 -1.50 9.16 -18.95
N LYS A 139 -1.06 9.88 -20.00
CA LYS A 139 0.37 9.91 -20.34
C LYS A 139 1.20 10.27 -19.11
N PRO A 140 2.29 9.52 -18.85
CA PRO A 140 3.14 9.82 -17.71
C PRO A 140 3.72 11.24 -17.83
N PRO A 141 3.96 11.93 -16.71
CA PRO A 141 4.63 13.21 -16.72
C PRO A 141 6.00 13.13 -17.39
N LYS A 142 6.44 14.22 -18.00
CA LYS A 142 7.75 14.28 -18.68
C LYS A 142 8.87 13.81 -17.76
N GLY A 143 9.61 12.80 -18.20
CA GLY A 143 10.74 12.23 -17.47
C GLY A 143 10.39 11.11 -16.47
N ILE A 144 9.17 10.60 -16.51
CA ILE A 144 8.77 9.33 -15.89
C ILE A 144 8.88 8.24 -16.97
N SER A 145 9.53 7.11 -16.65
CA SER A 145 9.64 5.98 -17.59
C SER A 145 8.29 5.32 -17.85
N ALA A 146 8.15 4.69 -19.01
CA ALA A 146 6.96 3.92 -19.37
C ALA A 146 6.72 2.77 -18.35
N ASN A 147 7.78 2.09 -17.92
CA ASN A 147 7.70 1.01 -16.94
C ASN A 147 7.17 1.49 -15.59
N PHE A 148 7.55 2.69 -15.14
CA PHE A 148 6.98 3.26 -13.94
C PHE A 148 5.49 3.61 -14.08
N ALA A 149 5.07 4.07 -15.27
CA ALA A 149 3.65 4.26 -15.56
C ALA A 149 2.89 2.93 -15.58
N SER A 150 3.49 1.88 -16.15
CA SER A 150 2.94 0.52 -16.13
C SER A 150 2.80 0.00 -14.69
N ALA A 151 3.81 0.16 -13.85
CA ALA A 151 3.72 -0.20 -12.43
C ALA A 151 2.56 0.50 -11.72
N SER A 152 2.29 1.77 -12.04
CA SER A 152 1.14 2.50 -11.49
C SER A 152 -0.20 1.93 -11.95
N VAL A 153 -0.29 1.47 -13.19
CA VAL A 153 -1.49 0.78 -13.72
C VAL A 153 -1.70 -0.57 -13.03
N LEU A 154 -0.62 -1.32 -12.83
CA LEU A 154 -0.68 -2.60 -12.11
C LEU A 154 -1.12 -2.40 -10.65
N ALA A 155 -0.58 -1.39 -9.96
CA ALA A 155 -0.98 -1.04 -8.60
C ALA A 155 -2.47 -0.64 -8.52
N ALA A 156 -2.96 0.15 -9.48
CA ALA A 156 -4.38 0.51 -9.57
C ALA A 156 -5.26 -0.73 -9.81
N THR A 157 -4.81 -1.65 -10.64
CA THR A 157 -5.52 -2.90 -10.93
C THR A 157 -5.59 -3.81 -9.71
N TRP A 158 -4.47 -3.96 -9.01
CA TRP A 158 -4.42 -4.69 -7.74
C TRP A 158 -5.41 -4.11 -6.73
N TRP A 159 -5.40 -2.80 -6.56
CA TRP A 159 -6.29 -2.10 -5.66
C TRP A 159 -7.76 -2.33 -6.02
N ASP A 160 -8.16 -2.11 -7.27
CA ASP A 160 -9.52 -2.32 -7.76
C ASP A 160 -10.06 -3.74 -7.50
N LEU A 161 -9.18 -4.74 -7.62
CA LEU A 161 -9.55 -6.13 -7.35
C LEU A 161 -9.66 -6.41 -5.85
N SER A 162 -8.77 -5.83 -5.05
CA SER A 162 -8.82 -5.95 -3.60
C SER A 162 -10.08 -5.29 -3.04
N GLU A 163 -10.43 -4.10 -3.50
CA GLU A 163 -11.68 -3.41 -3.14
C GLU A 163 -12.93 -4.22 -3.54
N TRP A 164 -12.89 -4.85 -4.72
CA TRP A 164 -13.99 -5.73 -5.12
C TRP A 164 -14.13 -6.95 -4.20
N LEU A 165 -13.03 -7.53 -3.70
CA LEU A 165 -13.06 -8.65 -2.76
C LEU A 165 -13.62 -8.23 -1.41
N ILE A 166 -13.18 -7.12 -0.86
CA ILE A 166 -13.59 -6.59 0.44
C ILE A 166 -15.06 -6.13 0.38
N GLY A 167 -15.42 -5.42 -0.68
CA GLY A 167 -16.75 -4.83 -0.87
C GLY A 167 -16.85 -3.40 -0.37
N GLU A 168 -17.70 -2.63 -1.05
CA GLU A 168 -17.78 -1.17 -0.91
C GLU A 168 -18.05 -0.69 0.51
N GLN A 169 -18.98 -1.34 1.22
CA GLN A 169 -19.38 -0.90 2.56
C GLN A 169 -18.24 -1.05 3.58
N VAL A 170 -17.54 -2.18 3.53
CA VAL A 170 -16.42 -2.47 4.44
C VAL A 170 -15.24 -1.59 4.12
N SER A 171 -14.92 -1.47 2.83
CA SER A 171 -13.88 -0.56 2.33
C SER A 171 -14.12 0.90 2.73
N LYS A 172 -15.38 1.38 2.59
CA LYS A 172 -15.74 2.73 3.02
C LYS A 172 -15.52 2.94 4.53
N SER A 173 -15.94 1.99 5.36
CA SER A 173 -15.73 2.06 6.82
C SER A 173 -14.25 2.16 7.18
N ARG A 174 -13.39 1.35 6.55
CA ARG A 174 -11.93 1.43 6.70
C ARG A 174 -11.41 2.82 6.31
N ASN A 175 -11.80 3.32 5.15
CA ASN A 175 -11.32 4.60 4.63
C ASN A 175 -11.77 5.79 5.50
N ASP A 176 -12.99 5.75 6.03
CA ASP A 176 -13.50 6.77 6.97
C ASP A 176 -12.65 6.78 8.27
N ARG A 177 -12.27 5.60 8.77
CA ARG A 177 -11.40 5.47 9.95
C ARG A 177 -9.99 6.00 9.66
N PHE A 178 -9.39 5.62 8.53
CA PHE A 178 -8.08 6.14 8.13
C PHE A 178 -8.09 7.67 7.97
N ALA A 179 -9.13 8.22 7.36
CA ALA A 179 -9.28 9.67 7.25
C ALA A 179 -9.41 10.37 8.62
N ALA A 180 -10.08 9.75 9.57
CA ALA A 180 -10.17 10.27 10.94
C ALA A 180 -8.79 10.27 11.63
N ARG A 181 -8.03 9.19 11.53
CA ARG A 181 -6.69 9.08 12.12
C ARG A 181 -5.69 10.05 11.45
N LEU A 182 -5.75 10.23 10.12
CA LEU A 182 -4.94 11.24 9.41
C LEU A 182 -5.26 12.66 9.91
N ARG A 183 -6.54 12.99 10.11
CA ARG A 183 -6.92 14.28 10.70
C ARG A 183 -6.40 14.45 12.12
N GLY A 184 -6.41 13.38 12.93
CA GLY A 184 -5.83 13.36 14.27
C GLY A 184 -4.32 13.61 14.25
N ALA A 185 -3.59 12.93 13.38
CA ALA A 185 -2.16 13.12 13.20
C ALA A 185 -1.82 14.56 12.79
N LEU A 186 -2.56 15.12 11.85
CA LEU A 186 -2.38 16.50 11.44
C LEU A 186 -2.71 17.49 12.57
N ALA A 187 -3.77 17.24 13.34
CA ALA A 187 -4.13 18.06 14.51
C ALA A 187 -3.03 18.01 15.58
N HIS A 188 -2.41 16.85 15.79
CA HIS A 188 -1.26 16.72 16.70
C HIS A 188 -0.07 17.55 16.20
N LEU A 189 0.29 17.47 14.93
CA LEU A 189 1.37 18.28 14.36
C LEU A 189 1.10 19.79 14.48
N ARG A 190 -0.15 20.23 14.37
CA ARG A 190 -0.53 21.65 14.52
C ARG A 190 -0.27 22.21 15.90
N LYS A 191 -0.16 21.40 16.95
CA LYS A 191 0.23 21.86 18.29
C LYS A 191 1.65 22.44 18.31
N THR A 192 2.53 21.94 17.44
CA THR A 192 3.93 22.39 17.36
C THR A 192 4.19 23.33 16.19
N HIS A 193 3.53 23.11 15.06
CA HIS A 193 3.79 23.80 13.79
C HIS A 193 2.63 24.72 13.35
N ASN A 194 1.60 24.89 14.19
CA ASN A 194 0.43 25.73 13.89
C ASN A 194 -0.19 25.37 12.53
N ASN A 195 -0.61 26.38 11.77
CA ASN A 195 -1.25 26.22 10.45
C ASN A 195 -0.25 25.76 9.35
N ASP A 196 1.05 25.88 9.59
CA ASP A 196 2.08 25.43 8.66
C ASP A 196 2.38 23.93 8.76
N ALA A 197 1.73 23.22 9.67
CA ALA A 197 1.86 21.78 9.82
C ALA A 197 1.57 21.04 8.53
N ARG A 198 2.50 20.18 8.11
CA ARG A 198 2.41 19.37 6.89
C ARG A 198 2.71 17.92 7.20
N LEU A 199 1.73 17.07 6.95
CA LEU A 199 1.85 15.62 7.06
C LEU A 199 2.14 15.04 5.67
N LEU A 200 3.26 14.34 5.51
CA LEU A 200 3.57 13.58 4.29
C LEU A 200 2.86 12.23 4.38
N VAL A 201 2.03 11.91 3.41
CA VAL A 201 1.33 10.61 3.34
C VAL A 201 1.63 9.98 1.98
N PRO A 202 2.48 8.96 1.92
CA PRO A 202 2.66 8.18 0.72
C PRO A 202 1.39 7.38 0.43
N LEU A 203 0.78 7.63 -0.72
CA LEU A 203 -0.43 6.93 -1.14
C LEU A 203 -0.18 6.23 -2.47
N VAL A 204 -0.73 5.03 -2.63
CA VAL A 204 -0.86 4.42 -3.95
C VAL A 204 -1.85 5.25 -4.79
N THR A 205 -1.65 5.27 -6.10
CA THR A 205 -2.40 6.12 -7.04
C THR A 205 -3.94 6.09 -6.86
N PRO A 206 -4.59 4.95 -6.57
CA PRO A 206 -6.04 4.88 -6.38
C PRO A 206 -6.60 5.60 -5.15
N TRP A 207 -5.76 5.93 -4.18
CA TRP A 207 -6.15 6.64 -2.96
C TRP A 207 -6.17 8.18 -3.10
N ARG A 208 -5.93 8.69 -4.28
CA ARG A 208 -5.91 10.14 -4.55
C ARG A 208 -7.30 10.71 -4.76
#